data_4b3944f8153cb6a72d0665cdf9aec53c
#
_entry.id   4b3944f8153cb6a72d0665cdf9aec53c
#
_cell.length_a   1.000
_cell.length_b   1.000
_cell.length_c   1.000
_cell.angle_alpha   90.00
_cell.angle_beta   90.00
_cell.angle_gamma   90.00
#
_symmetry.space_group_name_H-M   'P 1'
#
loop_
_entity.id
_entity.type
_entity.pdbx_description
1 polymer ?
#
loop_
_entity_poly.entity_id
_entity_poly.type
_entity_poly.pdbx_seq_one_letter_code
_entity_poly.pdbx_strand_id
1 'polypeptide(L)'
;AAVDVHSFHLYLAWYPTTRLADEEEVRGIPGVWEQVRQWSVHVADKPMLVTEAGAGGLYGFRGAVEQKWTEEYQALLLKTHLEAVTQNPGIAGIALWQFADIPVDRAVSDERHRPRGLNNKGVLSMYRQPKLAASVLQQLLRQA
;
A
#
# COMPACT_ATOMS: atom_id res chain seq x y z
N ALA A 1 -22.19 17.60 -2.63
CA ALA A 1 -22.02 16.16 -2.39
C ALA A 1 -22.42 15.86 -0.95
N ALA A 2 -23.07 14.72 -0.73
CA ALA A 2 -23.62 14.34 0.59
C ALA A 2 -22.58 13.59 1.46
N VAL A 3 -21.29 13.91 1.32
CA VAL A 3 -20.22 13.28 2.11
C VAL A 3 -19.37 14.35 2.78
N ASP A 4 -18.88 14.09 3.98
CA ASP A 4 -18.02 14.98 4.75
C ASP A 4 -16.53 14.70 4.56
N VAL A 5 -16.18 13.51 4.09
CA VAL A 5 -14.82 13.07 3.80
C VAL A 5 -14.81 12.36 2.45
N HIS A 6 -13.84 12.67 1.59
CA HIS A 6 -13.59 11.89 0.40
C HIS A 6 -12.69 10.72 0.74
N SER A 7 -13.13 9.49 0.45
CA SER A 7 -12.32 8.29 0.69
C SER A 7 -12.18 7.46 -0.58
N PHE A 8 -11.03 6.81 -0.73
CA PHE A 8 -10.73 5.98 -1.89
C PHE A 8 -9.66 4.94 -1.58
N HIS A 9 -9.58 3.92 -2.45
CA HIS A 9 -8.53 2.91 -2.45
C HIS A 9 -7.53 3.21 -3.54
N LEU A 10 -6.25 3.07 -3.27
CA LEU A 10 -5.21 3.30 -4.27
C LEU A 10 -4.03 2.33 -4.08
N TYR A 11 -3.83 1.48 -5.08
CA TYR A 11 -2.79 0.45 -5.08
C TYR A 11 -1.70 0.77 -6.11
N LEU A 12 -1.06 1.94 -5.96
CA LEU A 12 0.04 2.36 -6.81
C LEU A 12 1.19 1.34 -6.72
N ALA A 13 1.84 1.10 -7.84
CA ALA A 13 2.96 0.19 -8.00
C ALA A 13 2.69 -1.28 -7.59
N TRP A 14 1.43 -1.66 -7.35
CA TRP A 14 1.08 -3.04 -7.04
C TRP A 14 0.36 -3.75 -8.18
N TYR A 15 -0.76 -3.22 -8.65
CA TYR A 15 -1.44 -3.77 -9.82
C TYR A 15 -0.86 -3.19 -11.11
N PRO A 16 -0.92 -3.90 -12.23
CA PRO A 16 -0.37 -3.43 -13.50
C PRO A 16 -1.25 -2.30 -14.06
N THR A 17 -1.05 -1.11 -13.54
CA THR A 17 -1.78 0.11 -13.96
C THR A 17 -1.00 0.94 -14.98
N THR A 18 0.31 0.72 -15.07
CA THR A 18 1.22 1.44 -15.96
C THR A 18 2.14 0.47 -16.70
N ARG A 19 2.89 0.98 -17.69
CA ARG A 19 3.96 0.24 -18.37
C ARG A 19 5.34 0.44 -17.75
N LEU A 20 5.39 1.13 -16.61
CA LEU A 20 6.63 1.39 -15.89
C LEU A 20 7.17 0.12 -15.23
N ALA A 21 8.48 0.04 -15.12
CA ALA A 21 9.12 -0.98 -14.31
C ALA A 21 8.76 -0.78 -12.82
N ASP A 22 8.75 -1.86 -12.05
CA ASP A 22 8.30 -1.85 -10.66
C ASP A 22 8.99 -0.77 -9.81
N GLU A 23 10.31 -0.58 -9.99
CA GLU A 23 11.07 0.45 -9.27
C GLU A 23 10.66 1.87 -9.67
N GLU A 24 10.44 2.12 -10.95
CA GLU A 24 10.00 3.43 -11.45
C GLU A 24 8.59 3.76 -10.96
N GLU A 25 7.71 2.76 -10.91
CA GLU A 25 6.38 2.92 -10.33
C GLU A 25 6.46 3.35 -8.86
N VAL A 26 7.33 2.70 -8.07
CA VAL A 26 7.50 3.04 -6.65
C VAL A 26 8.09 4.45 -6.49
N ARG A 27 9.09 4.81 -7.29
CA ARG A 27 9.68 6.17 -7.28
C ARG A 27 8.68 7.25 -7.69
N GLY A 28 7.70 6.91 -8.53
CA GLY A 28 6.64 7.81 -8.99
C GLY A 28 5.53 8.07 -7.96
N ILE A 29 5.41 7.26 -6.91
CA ILE A 29 4.32 7.36 -5.92
C ILE A 29 4.17 8.76 -5.31
N PRO A 30 5.24 9.47 -4.87
CA PRO A 30 5.09 10.80 -4.30
C PRO A 30 4.47 11.81 -5.29
N GLY A 31 4.86 11.73 -6.57
CA GLY A 31 4.30 12.59 -7.61
C GLY A 31 2.82 12.33 -7.86
N VAL A 32 2.37 11.08 -7.81
CA VAL A 32 0.94 10.75 -7.92
C VAL A 32 0.17 11.31 -6.73
N TRP A 33 0.67 11.19 -5.51
CA TRP A 33 0.03 11.76 -4.33
C TRP A 33 -0.05 13.28 -4.40
N GLU A 34 0.95 13.94 -4.94
CA GLU A 34 0.91 15.39 -5.16
C GLU A 34 -0.16 15.77 -6.20
N GLN A 35 -0.31 15.03 -7.28
CA GLN A 35 -1.39 15.25 -8.26
C GLN A 35 -2.77 15.03 -7.62
N VAL A 36 -2.93 13.99 -6.81
CA VAL A 36 -4.18 13.74 -6.06
C VAL A 36 -4.49 14.91 -5.12
N ARG A 37 -3.49 15.44 -4.42
CA ARG A 37 -3.63 16.63 -3.58
C ARG A 37 -4.09 17.85 -4.38
N GLN A 38 -3.41 18.16 -5.49
CA GLN A 38 -3.75 19.29 -6.34
C GLN A 38 -5.18 19.17 -6.89
N TRP A 39 -5.57 17.98 -7.29
CA TRP A 39 -6.94 17.73 -7.74
C TRP A 39 -7.96 17.95 -6.61
N SER A 40 -7.67 17.51 -5.41
CA SER A 40 -8.57 17.65 -4.26
C SER A 40 -8.86 19.12 -3.92
N VAL A 41 -7.86 20.01 -4.02
CA VAL A 41 -8.03 21.44 -3.77
C VAL A 41 -9.04 22.08 -4.72
N HIS A 42 -9.16 21.57 -5.94
CA HIS A 42 -10.10 22.09 -6.94
C HIS A 42 -11.49 21.45 -6.88
N VAL A 43 -11.63 20.29 -6.28
CA VAL A 43 -12.88 19.50 -6.31
C VAL A 43 -13.61 19.52 -4.97
N ALA A 44 -12.90 19.66 -3.86
CA ALA A 44 -13.50 19.60 -2.53
C ALA A 44 -12.68 20.39 -1.50
N ASP A 45 -13.39 21.14 -0.70
CA ASP A 45 -12.93 21.74 0.56
C ASP A 45 -12.95 20.73 1.74
N LYS A 46 -12.96 19.44 1.42
CA LYS A 46 -13.11 18.33 2.38
C LYS A 46 -11.85 17.51 2.51
N PRO A 47 -11.58 16.95 3.68
CA PRO A 47 -10.41 16.10 3.87
C PRO A 47 -10.52 14.81 3.03
N MET A 48 -9.37 14.29 2.62
CA MET A 48 -9.25 13.03 1.89
C MET A 48 -8.72 11.95 2.82
N LEU A 49 -9.25 10.74 2.69
CA LEU A 49 -8.79 9.55 3.42
C LEU A 49 -8.49 8.42 2.43
N VAL A 50 -7.27 7.90 2.48
CA VAL A 50 -6.93 6.66 1.76
C VAL A 50 -7.37 5.48 2.62
N THR A 51 -8.44 4.82 2.21
CA THR A 51 -9.03 3.72 3.00
C THR A 51 -8.40 2.36 2.71
N GLU A 52 -7.67 2.24 1.58
CA GLU A 52 -6.81 1.09 1.31
C GLU A 52 -5.62 1.48 0.43
N ALA A 53 -4.44 1.04 0.84
CA ALA A 53 -3.24 0.97 0.02
C ALA A 53 -2.39 -0.22 0.48
N GLY A 54 -1.68 -0.91 -0.43
CA GLY A 54 -0.89 -2.05 -0.01
C GLY A 54 -0.20 -2.80 -1.13
N ALA A 55 0.72 -3.67 -0.73
CA ALA A 55 1.42 -4.60 -1.61
C ALA A 55 1.57 -5.97 -0.95
N GLY A 56 1.66 -7.02 -1.77
CA GLY A 56 1.95 -8.36 -1.27
C GLY A 56 3.43 -8.55 -0.97
N GLY A 57 3.74 -9.25 0.13
CA GLY A 57 5.05 -9.77 0.46
C GLY A 57 4.90 -11.18 1.03
N LEU A 58 5.61 -12.13 0.47
CA LEU A 58 5.58 -13.51 0.97
C LEU A 58 6.49 -13.63 2.20
N TYR A 59 5.93 -14.04 3.33
CA TYR A 59 6.72 -14.24 4.55
C TYR A 59 7.91 -15.16 4.30
N GLY A 60 9.11 -14.67 4.63
CA GLY A 60 10.38 -15.36 4.44
C GLY A 60 10.93 -15.28 3.01
N PHE A 61 10.24 -14.67 2.06
CA PHE A 61 10.76 -14.47 0.72
C PHE A 61 11.52 -13.14 0.64
N ARG A 62 12.84 -13.24 0.65
CA ARG A 62 13.77 -12.12 0.67
C ARG A 62 14.46 -12.01 -0.69
N GLY A 63 14.79 -10.79 -1.12
CA GLY A 63 15.42 -10.58 -2.43
C GLY A 63 15.66 -9.12 -2.74
N ALA A 64 15.83 -8.82 -4.03
CA ALA A 64 16.00 -7.46 -4.49
C ALA A 64 14.74 -6.63 -4.18
N VAL A 65 14.95 -5.36 -3.84
CA VAL A 65 13.88 -4.43 -3.47
C VAL A 65 12.93 -4.14 -4.62
N GLU A 66 13.37 -4.30 -5.85
CA GLU A 66 12.58 -4.12 -7.07
C GLU A 66 11.72 -5.35 -7.41
N GLN A 67 11.97 -6.48 -6.75
CA GLN A 67 11.27 -7.72 -7.04
C GLN A 67 9.95 -7.80 -6.30
N LYS A 68 8.83 -7.72 -7.00
CA LYS A 68 7.48 -7.96 -6.42
C LYS A 68 7.44 -9.27 -5.64
N TRP A 69 6.60 -9.30 -4.61
CA TRP A 69 6.40 -10.39 -3.66
C TRP A 69 7.52 -10.58 -2.63
N THR A 70 8.67 -9.90 -2.73
CA THR A 70 9.66 -9.90 -1.65
C THR A 70 9.17 -9.08 -0.47
N GLU A 71 9.68 -9.35 0.71
CA GLU A 71 9.40 -8.50 1.88
C GLU A 71 10.02 -7.11 1.73
N GLU A 72 11.13 -7.00 1.01
CA GLU A 72 11.80 -5.75 0.69
C GLU A 72 10.92 -4.85 -0.19
N TYR A 73 10.33 -5.40 -1.24
CA TYR A 73 9.41 -4.66 -2.10
C TYR A 73 8.18 -4.16 -1.33
N GLN A 74 7.57 -5.06 -0.55
CA GLN A 74 6.44 -4.68 0.30
C GLN A 74 6.80 -3.54 1.26
N ALA A 75 7.92 -3.66 1.96
CA ALA A 75 8.38 -2.66 2.92
C ALA A 75 8.68 -1.31 2.26
N LEU A 76 9.36 -1.30 1.11
CA LEU A 76 9.64 -0.09 0.35
C LEU A 76 8.34 0.60 -0.07
N LEU A 77 7.42 -0.14 -0.67
CA LEU A 77 6.18 0.41 -1.19
C LEU A 77 5.32 1.00 -0.07
N LEU A 78 5.12 0.28 1.03
CA LEU A 78 4.34 0.78 2.17
C LEU A 78 4.99 2.00 2.83
N LYS A 79 6.32 1.99 2.96
CA LYS A 79 7.07 3.15 3.44
C LYS A 79 6.82 4.37 2.55
N THR A 80 6.99 4.23 1.24
CA THR A 80 6.83 5.33 0.28
C THR A 80 5.42 5.90 0.30
N HIS A 81 4.39 5.05 0.39
CA HIS A 81 3.01 5.51 0.55
C HIS A 81 2.81 6.30 1.84
N LEU A 82 3.28 5.77 2.97
CA LEU A 82 3.10 6.42 4.26
C LEU A 82 3.81 7.78 4.32
N GLU A 83 5.06 7.85 3.86
CA GLU A 83 5.82 9.09 3.79
C GLU A 83 5.15 10.14 2.88
N ALA A 84 4.71 9.73 1.69
CA ALA A 84 4.05 10.63 0.74
C ALA A 84 2.72 11.19 1.30
N VAL A 85 1.95 10.35 2.00
CA VAL A 85 0.67 10.76 2.61
C VAL A 85 0.90 11.67 3.82
N THR A 86 1.83 11.34 4.71
CA THR A 86 2.12 12.14 5.90
C THR A 86 2.70 13.52 5.57
N GLN A 87 3.37 13.65 4.44
CA GLN A 87 3.89 14.93 3.94
C GLN A 87 2.83 15.77 3.19
N ASN A 88 1.62 15.24 3.03
CA ASN A 88 0.59 15.85 2.22
C ASN A 88 -0.59 16.35 3.08
N PRO A 89 -0.67 17.66 3.38
CA PRO A 89 -1.67 18.20 4.31
C PRO A 89 -3.11 18.08 3.81
N GLY A 90 -3.34 17.79 2.52
CA GLY A 90 -4.67 17.53 1.96
C GLY A 90 -5.20 16.12 2.24
N ILE A 91 -4.35 15.21 2.74
CA ILE A 91 -4.72 13.83 3.03
C ILE A 91 -4.73 13.61 4.53
N ALA A 92 -5.91 13.36 5.08
CA ALA A 92 -6.13 13.22 6.53
C ALA A 92 -5.58 11.92 7.10
N GLY A 93 -5.33 10.91 6.27
CA GLY A 93 -4.76 9.64 6.71
C GLY A 93 -4.78 8.55 5.68
N ILE A 94 -4.17 7.42 6.03
CA ILE A 94 -4.09 6.22 5.21
C ILE A 94 -4.30 4.96 6.06
N ALA A 95 -5.10 4.04 5.57
CA ALA A 95 -5.20 2.68 6.08
C ALA A 95 -4.45 1.72 5.15
N LEU A 96 -3.52 0.98 5.71
CA LEU A 96 -2.75 0.00 4.93
C LEU A 96 -3.50 -1.34 4.89
N TRP A 97 -3.67 -1.88 3.71
CA TRP A 97 -4.23 -3.19 3.49
C TRP A 97 -3.11 -4.21 3.35
N GLN A 98 -2.85 -5.05 4.36
CA GLN A 98 -3.69 -5.29 5.54
C GLN A 98 -2.85 -5.66 6.77
N PHE A 99 -3.50 -5.87 7.92
CA PHE A 99 -2.81 -6.20 9.16
C PHE A 99 -2.05 -7.53 9.09
N ALA A 100 -2.71 -8.62 8.65
CA ALA A 100 -2.09 -9.93 8.54
C ALA A 100 -2.55 -10.67 7.28
N ASP A 101 -1.75 -11.60 6.79
CA ASP A 101 -2.14 -12.49 5.71
C ASP A 101 -3.37 -13.31 6.10
N ILE A 102 -4.28 -13.47 5.15
CA ILE A 102 -5.51 -14.25 5.32
C ILE A 102 -5.66 -15.28 4.20
N PRO A 103 -6.26 -16.44 4.47
CA PRO A 103 -6.64 -17.39 3.42
C PRO A 103 -7.55 -16.74 2.40
N VAL A 104 -7.40 -17.13 1.13
CA VAL A 104 -8.30 -16.71 0.04
C VAL A 104 -9.22 -17.84 -0.37
N ASP A 105 -10.41 -17.47 -0.80
CA ASP A 105 -11.33 -18.43 -1.42
C ASP A 105 -10.87 -18.74 -2.84
N ARG A 106 -10.38 -19.95 -3.05
CA ARG A 106 -9.94 -20.43 -4.37
C ARG A 106 -11.07 -20.63 -5.38
N ALA A 107 -12.32 -20.56 -4.95
CA ALA A 107 -13.46 -20.56 -5.86
C ALA A 107 -13.60 -19.21 -6.58
N VAL A 108 -13.08 -18.13 -6.01
CA VAL A 108 -13.03 -16.80 -6.63
C VAL A 108 -11.91 -16.76 -7.66
N SER A 109 -12.24 -16.50 -8.93
CA SER A 109 -11.30 -16.60 -10.07
C SER A 109 -10.04 -15.77 -9.90
N ASP A 110 -10.17 -14.54 -9.42
CA ASP A 110 -9.06 -13.59 -9.29
C ASP A 110 -8.12 -13.91 -8.13
N GLU A 111 -8.53 -14.76 -7.22
CA GLU A 111 -7.74 -15.15 -6.05
C GLU A 111 -7.00 -16.47 -6.21
N ARG A 112 -7.34 -17.28 -7.24
CA ARG A 112 -6.69 -18.58 -7.48
C ARG A 112 -5.18 -18.49 -7.66
N HIS A 113 -4.71 -17.39 -8.18
CA HIS A 113 -3.29 -17.18 -8.50
C HIS A 113 -2.49 -16.59 -7.34
N ARG A 114 -3.12 -16.35 -6.19
CA ARG A 114 -2.42 -15.82 -5.02
C ARG A 114 -1.47 -16.87 -4.45
N PRO A 115 -0.18 -16.53 -4.28
CA PRO A 115 0.81 -17.47 -3.77
C PRO A 115 0.39 -18.06 -2.41
N ARG A 116 0.65 -19.35 -2.23
CA ARG A 116 0.33 -20.11 -1.01
C ARG A 116 -1.15 -20.12 -0.63
N GLY A 117 -2.05 -19.68 -1.52
CA GLY A 117 -3.48 -19.56 -1.24
C GLY A 117 -3.81 -18.50 -0.18
N LEU A 118 -3.00 -17.45 -0.09
CA LEU A 118 -3.15 -16.38 0.88
C LEU A 118 -3.23 -15.02 0.17
N ASN A 119 -4.01 -14.11 0.71
CA ASN A 119 -3.82 -12.69 0.46
C ASN A 119 -2.60 -12.23 1.26
N ASN A 120 -1.47 -12.12 0.58
CA ASN A 120 -0.16 -11.86 1.20
C ASN A 120 0.11 -10.37 1.45
N LYS A 121 -0.92 -9.53 1.49
CA LYS A 121 -0.76 -8.09 1.74
C LYS A 121 -0.62 -7.74 3.23
N GLY A 122 -0.72 -8.73 4.13
CA GLY A 122 -0.47 -8.52 5.54
C GLY A 122 0.92 -7.98 5.84
N VAL A 123 1.03 -7.06 6.79
CA VAL A 123 2.33 -6.68 7.38
C VAL A 123 2.84 -7.74 8.35
N LEU A 124 1.93 -8.61 8.81
CA LEU A 124 2.23 -9.84 9.53
C LEU A 124 1.88 -11.05 8.67
N SER A 125 2.52 -12.18 8.93
CA SER A 125 2.10 -13.47 8.37
C SER A 125 0.72 -13.89 8.90
N MET A 126 0.14 -14.94 8.32
CA MET A 126 -1.10 -15.55 8.83
C MET A 126 -0.99 -15.98 10.31
N TYR A 127 0.21 -16.34 10.75
CA TYR A 127 0.51 -16.73 12.15
C TYR A 127 1.00 -15.56 13.00
N ARG A 128 0.77 -14.31 12.59
CA ARG A 128 1.12 -13.07 13.29
C ARG A 128 2.63 -12.83 13.45
N GLN A 129 3.45 -13.50 12.68
CA GLN A 129 4.88 -13.23 12.66
C GLN A 129 5.16 -11.96 11.83
N PRO A 130 5.95 -11.01 12.33
CA PRO A 130 6.21 -9.75 11.62
C PRO A 130 7.02 -10.01 10.35
N LYS A 131 6.60 -9.38 9.27
CA LYS A 131 7.39 -9.24 8.05
C LYS A 131 8.28 -8.00 8.15
N LEU A 132 9.20 -7.81 7.21
CA LEU A 132 10.07 -6.63 7.18
C LEU A 132 9.27 -5.31 7.23
N ALA A 133 8.15 -5.26 6.52
CA ALA A 133 7.26 -4.11 6.49
C ALA A 133 6.77 -3.69 7.90
N ALA A 134 6.48 -4.64 8.78
CA ALA A 134 6.06 -4.33 10.15
C ALA A 134 7.11 -3.53 10.92
N SER A 135 8.39 -3.91 10.80
CA SER A 135 9.49 -3.22 11.47
C SER A 135 9.71 -1.82 10.89
N VAL A 136 9.63 -1.68 9.56
CA VAL A 136 9.78 -0.40 8.88
C VAL A 136 8.65 0.57 9.27
N LEU A 137 7.41 0.11 9.26
CA LEU A 137 6.25 0.92 9.66
C LEU A 137 6.32 1.32 11.14
N GLN A 138 6.75 0.41 12.02
CA GLN A 138 6.93 0.73 13.44
C GLN A 138 7.95 1.85 13.66
N GLN A 139 9.04 1.86 12.88
CA GLN A 139 10.05 2.93 12.96
C GLN A 139 9.48 4.27 12.52
N LEU A 140 8.76 4.31 11.39
CA LEU A 140 8.15 5.52 10.87
C LEU A 140 7.11 6.11 11.83
N LEU A 141 6.22 5.28 12.36
CA LEU A 141 5.15 5.71 13.27
C LEU A 141 5.66 6.19 14.64
N ARG A 142 6.90 5.87 15.01
CA ARG A 142 7.53 6.41 16.23
C ARG A 142 8.17 7.78 16.01
N GLN A 143 8.36 8.19 14.76
CA GLN A 143 8.99 9.45 14.38
C GLN A 143 7.97 10.53 14.00
N ALA A 144 6.73 10.13 13.79
CA ALA A 144 5.59 11.00 13.48
C ALA A 144 4.91 11.49 14.77
#